data_41951045ef26ae4981e1fa130496fdc2
#
_entry.id   41951045ef26ae4981e1fa130496fdc2
#
_cell.length_a   1.000
_cell.length_b   1.000
_cell.length_c   1.000
_cell.angle_alpha   90.00
_cell.angle_beta   90.00
_cell.angle_gamma   90.00
#
_symmetry.space_group_name_H-M   'P 1'
#
loop_
_entity.id
_entity.type
_entity.pdbx_description
1 polymer ?
#
loop_
_entity_poly.entity_id
_entity_poly.type
_entity_poly.pdbx_seq_one_letter_code
_entity_poly.pdbx_strand_id
1 'polypeptide(L)'
;DLGSLGYGTHVVHNNGGNFYSRANAFSLMGFDSFTSKECMNIQEYTPLGSWPTDNILISETLKAMDSTPDQSDLVYTITVQGHGDYPTEKILENPEIAVSGAADEASNNRWEYYINMIHEVDKFIGNLTEELSKRDEKTIVVFFGDHLPTMGLTDDDMVSGDIFKTKYVTWNNFNLPKQDADCAAYELLANITNQLDIHKGTMFSYIQSQKGSASYDENLENLQYDLLYGKRYAYNGTDKYPASDLVMGIDDVTINSVWKSDDNKLCIYGSGFTPWTKIYVNGEKVSTSFLGSTMLKINLDDIEDGDTIVANIVGSSSTIFRSSNEFLYEDPDVEHTEEPATETEQPSTDTEGSTQSTEKSTEQSSEKSLSGAGTATDQSVENAVNTPLTQN
;
A
#
# COMPACT_ATOMS: atom_id res chain seq x y z
N ASP A 1 -13.83 -6.19 -8.49
CA ASP A 1 -14.58 -5.99 -9.74
C ASP A 1 -13.68 -5.52 -10.90
N LEU A 2 -12.84 -4.48 -10.74
CA LEU A 2 -11.98 -3.97 -11.82
C LEU A 2 -10.88 -4.98 -12.20
N GLY A 3 -10.25 -5.66 -11.25
CA GLY A 3 -9.30 -6.73 -11.54
C GLY A 3 -9.90 -7.84 -12.42
N SER A 4 -11.21 -8.16 -12.26
CA SER A 4 -11.89 -9.13 -13.14
C SER A 4 -12.16 -8.61 -14.57
N LEU A 5 -11.90 -7.33 -14.82
CA LEU A 5 -11.89 -6.70 -16.15
C LEU A 5 -10.48 -6.58 -16.74
N GLY A 6 -9.47 -7.06 -16.03
CA GLY A 6 -8.07 -7.03 -16.45
C GLY A 6 -7.33 -5.76 -16.04
N TYR A 7 -7.86 -5.00 -15.06
CA TYR A 7 -7.12 -3.87 -14.48
C TYR A 7 -6.08 -4.38 -13.49
N GLY A 8 -4.88 -3.81 -13.53
CA GLY A 8 -3.96 -3.82 -12.40
C GLY A 8 -4.55 -2.96 -11.27
N THR A 9 -4.44 -3.40 -10.02
CA THR A 9 -5.07 -2.70 -8.90
C THR A 9 -4.06 -2.42 -7.80
N HIS A 10 -3.77 -1.15 -7.56
CA HIS A 10 -2.65 -0.71 -6.74
C HIS A 10 -3.09 0.30 -5.68
N VAL A 11 -2.51 0.19 -4.49
CA VAL A 11 -2.63 1.22 -3.45
C VAL A 11 -1.26 1.84 -3.18
N VAL A 12 -1.21 3.15 -3.04
CA VAL A 12 0.00 3.90 -2.71
C VAL A 12 -0.30 4.83 -1.54
N HIS A 13 0.47 4.75 -0.44
CA HIS A 13 0.28 5.59 0.72
C HIS A 13 1.56 5.80 1.51
N ASN A 14 1.98 7.04 1.69
CA ASN A 14 3.19 7.40 2.43
C ASN A 14 3.02 7.33 3.97
N ASN A 15 2.15 6.44 4.46
CA ASN A 15 1.99 6.11 5.87
C ASN A 15 2.07 4.59 6.10
N GLY A 16 2.05 4.16 7.38
CA GLY A 16 2.33 2.79 7.80
C GLY A 16 1.39 1.73 7.24
N GLY A 17 1.95 0.64 6.71
CA GLY A 17 1.20 -0.46 6.10
C GLY A 17 0.34 -1.25 7.07
N ASN A 18 0.76 -1.35 8.35
CA ASN A 18 -0.02 -2.02 9.39
C ASN A 18 -1.09 -1.12 10.04
N PHE A 19 -0.98 0.20 9.90
CA PHE A 19 -1.89 1.13 10.55
C PHE A 19 -3.32 0.91 10.05
N TYR A 20 -4.29 0.78 10.96
CA TYR A 20 -5.68 0.38 10.66
C TYR A 20 -5.82 -0.95 9.90
N SER A 21 -4.88 -1.88 10.04
CA SER A 21 -4.86 -3.14 9.28
C SER A 21 -4.93 -2.94 7.77
N ARG A 22 -4.33 -1.88 7.23
CA ARG A 22 -4.45 -1.49 5.81
C ARG A 22 -4.09 -2.63 4.85
N ALA A 23 -2.97 -3.30 5.06
CA ALA A 23 -2.56 -4.41 4.18
C ALA A 23 -3.63 -5.51 4.12
N ASN A 24 -4.20 -5.91 5.27
CA ASN A 24 -5.28 -6.88 5.31
C ASN A 24 -6.57 -6.36 4.64
N ALA A 25 -6.93 -5.10 4.89
CA ALA A 25 -8.12 -4.50 4.30
C ALA A 25 -8.01 -4.42 2.77
N PHE A 26 -6.85 -4.00 2.23
CA PHE A 26 -6.66 -3.92 0.78
C PHE A 26 -6.59 -5.28 0.11
N SER A 27 -6.00 -6.29 0.76
CA SER A 27 -6.08 -7.69 0.30
C SER A 27 -7.54 -8.17 0.19
N LEU A 28 -8.36 -7.92 1.23
CA LEU A 28 -9.79 -8.27 1.22
C LEU A 28 -10.60 -7.46 0.19
N MET A 29 -10.17 -6.26 -0.15
CA MET A 29 -10.76 -5.44 -1.23
C MET A 29 -10.32 -5.92 -2.63
N GLY A 30 -9.32 -6.80 -2.72
CA GLY A 30 -8.85 -7.40 -3.98
C GLY A 30 -7.84 -6.55 -4.72
N PHE A 31 -7.06 -5.72 -4.02
CA PHE A 31 -5.91 -5.03 -4.61
C PHE A 31 -4.73 -5.99 -4.81
N ASP A 32 -3.99 -5.80 -5.90
CA ASP A 32 -2.83 -6.63 -6.25
C ASP A 32 -1.57 -6.19 -5.49
N SER A 33 -1.40 -4.87 -5.28
CA SER A 33 -0.25 -4.34 -4.54
C SER A 33 -0.60 -3.20 -3.61
N PHE A 34 0.25 -3.04 -2.57
CA PHE A 34 0.20 -1.91 -1.66
C PHE A 34 1.61 -1.37 -1.37
N THR A 35 1.93 -0.19 -1.86
CA THR A 35 3.16 0.52 -1.54
C THR A 35 2.92 1.44 -0.33
N SER A 36 3.31 0.97 0.86
CA SER A 36 3.27 1.75 2.10
C SER A 36 4.60 2.50 2.31
N LYS A 37 4.66 3.40 3.30
CA LYS A 37 5.89 4.15 3.61
C LYS A 37 7.12 3.27 3.80
N GLU A 38 6.93 2.07 4.33
CA GLU A 38 8.03 1.14 4.57
C GLU A 38 8.66 0.63 3.27
N CYS A 39 7.89 0.65 2.18
CA CYS A 39 8.36 0.27 0.83
C CYS A 39 8.87 1.48 0.02
N MET A 40 8.94 2.67 0.62
CA MET A 40 9.38 3.89 -0.05
C MET A 40 10.73 4.38 0.49
N ASN A 41 11.53 5.03 -0.36
CA ASN A 41 12.76 5.72 0.06
C ASN A 41 12.46 7.18 0.40
N ILE A 42 11.70 7.42 1.48
CA ILE A 42 11.29 8.76 1.92
C ILE A 42 12.49 9.56 2.39
N GLN A 43 12.69 10.75 1.79
CA GLN A 43 13.78 11.67 2.12
C GLN A 43 13.27 12.97 2.76
N GLU A 44 12.02 13.34 2.50
CA GLU A 44 11.45 14.62 2.90
C GLU A 44 10.26 14.45 3.83
N TYR A 45 10.23 15.29 4.85
CA TYR A 45 9.17 15.32 5.84
C TYR A 45 8.62 16.74 5.97
N THR A 46 7.40 16.86 6.47
CA THR A 46 6.78 18.15 6.82
C THR A 46 7.66 18.93 7.80
N PRO A 47 7.55 20.27 7.88
CA PRO A 47 8.36 21.08 8.81
C PRO A 47 8.26 20.64 10.27
N LEU A 48 7.13 20.07 10.68
CA LEU A 48 6.97 19.49 12.02
C LEU A 48 7.68 18.13 12.17
N GLY A 49 8.01 17.47 11.06
CA GLY A 49 8.68 16.17 11.05
C GLY A 49 7.74 14.97 11.28
N SER A 50 6.44 15.21 11.48
CA SER A 50 5.47 14.15 11.78
C SER A 50 5.16 13.28 10.56
N TRP A 51 4.99 13.91 9.39
CA TRP A 51 4.55 13.25 8.16
C TRP A 51 5.56 13.37 7.03
N PRO A 52 5.69 12.34 6.17
CA PRO A 52 6.38 12.51 4.89
C PRO A 52 5.67 13.53 4.01
N THR A 53 6.41 14.21 3.13
CA THR A 53 5.78 15.04 2.10
C THR A 53 5.10 14.14 1.05
N ASP A 54 4.01 14.64 0.45
CA ASP A 54 3.25 13.87 -0.55
C ASP A 54 3.93 13.79 -1.91
N ASN A 55 5.00 14.55 -2.13
CA ASN A 55 5.73 14.57 -3.39
C ASN A 55 6.28 13.20 -3.79
N ILE A 56 6.66 12.35 -2.82
CA ILE A 56 7.08 10.97 -3.07
C ILE A 56 6.01 10.14 -3.78
N LEU A 57 4.73 10.45 -3.55
CA LEU A 57 3.61 9.70 -4.13
C LEU A 57 3.53 9.86 -5.65
N ILE A 58 4.14 10.89 -6.26
CA ILE A 58 4.18 11.05 -7.72
C ILE A 58 4.93 9.87 -8.33
N SER A 59 6.19 9.69 -7.92
CA SER A 59 7.02 8.61 -8.45
C SER A 59 6.46 7.23 -8.12
N GLU A 60 5.93 7.04 -6.93
CA GLU A 60 5.38 5.75 -6.52
C GLU A 60 4.06 5.42 -7.23
N THR A 61 3.22 6.42 -7.53
CA THR A 61 2.01 6.24 -8.35
C THR A 61 2.37 5.87 -9.79
N LEU A 62 3.32 6.57 -10.40
CA LEU A 62 3.79 6.25 -11.76
C LEU A 62 4.44 4.87 -11.82
N LYS A 63 5.24 4.51 -10.82
CA LYS A 63 5.85 3.19 -10.70
C LYS A 63 4.79 2.08 -10.61
N ALA A 64 3.71 2.30 -9.85
CA ALA A 64 2.60 1.36 -9.77
C ALA A 64 1.95 1.14 -11.14
N MET A 65 1.67 2.22 -11.90
CA MET A 65 1.15 2.14 -13.27
C MET A 65 2.11 1.42 -14.21
N ASP A 66 3.42 1.68 -14.11
CA ASP A 66 4.43 1.08 -14.98
C ASP A 66 4.68 -0.40 -14.65
N SER A 67 4.24 -0.89 -13.50
CA SER A 67 4.41 -2.30 -13.10
C SER A 67 3.49 -3.27 -13.85
N THR A 68 2.44 -2.76 -14.49
CA THR A 68 1.45 -3.53 -15.28
C THR A 68 1.28 -2.97 -16.69
N PRO A 69 2.36 -2.95 -17.53
CA PRO A 69 2.42 -2.18 -18.79
C PRO A 69 1.40 -2.63 -19.86
N ASP A 70 0.87 -3.83 -19.76
CA ASP A 70 -0.09 -4.42 -20.72
C ASP A 70 -1.54 -4.33 -20.21
N GLN A 71 -1.80 -3.62 -19.12
CA GLN A 71 -3.11 -3.50 -18.49
C GLN A 71 -3.49 -2.03 -18.31
N SER A 72 -4.78 -1.77 -18.11
CA SER A 72 -5.22 -0.52 -17.51
C SER A 72 -5.16 -0.64 -15.99
N ASP A 73 -5.00 0.48 -15.28
CA ASP A 73 -4.78 0.44 -13.84
C ASP A 73 -5.87 1.18 -13.06
N LEU A 74 -6.16 0.69 -11.86
CA LEU A 74 -6.75 1.42 -10.77
C LEU A 74 -5.66 1.69 -9.73
N VAL A 75 -5.23 2.93 -9.59
CA VAL A 75 -4.31 3.33 -8.51
C VAL A 75 -5.05 4.16 -7.48
N TYR A 76 -5.09 3.69 -6.24
CA TYR A 76 -5.65 4.41 -5.10
C TYR A 76 -4.52 5.04 -4.29
N THR A 77 -4.25 6.32 -4.54
CA THR A 77 -3.20 7.09 -3.86
C THR A 77 -3.79 7.85 -2.69
N ILE A 78 -3.22 7.68 -1.49
CA ILE A 78 -3.66 8.32 -0.25
C ILE A 78 -2.55 9.24 0.25
N THR A 79 -2.84 10.53 0.38
CA THR A 79 -1.94 11.55 0.90
C THR A 79 -1.95 11.58 2.43
N VAL A 80 -0.91 12.18 3.06
CA VAL A 80 -0.86 12.33 4.52
C VAL A 80 -0.37 13.69 4.99
N GLN A 81 0.22 14.49 4.12
CA GLN A 81 0.88 15.75 4.48
C GLN A 81 -0.08 16.75 5.15
N GLY A 82 -1.33 16.80 4.71
CA GLY A 82 -2.38 17.66 5.28
C GLY A 82 -3.06 17.10 6.54
N HIS A 83 -2.69 15.89 6.97
CA HIS A 83 -3.28 15.24 8.14
C HIS A 83 -2.88 15.95 9.44
N GLY A 84 -3.64 15.76 10.51
CA GLY A 84 -3.52 16.38 11.85
C GLY A 84 -2.10 16.56 12.40
N ASP A 85 -1.94 16.86 13.66
CA ASP A 85 -0.76 17.41 14.30
C ASP A 85 -0.54 18.88 13.91
N TYR A 86 -1.57 19.70 14.13
CA TYR A 86 -1.50 21.14 13.87
C TYR A 86 -0.88 21.84 15.10
N PRO A 87 0.35 22.42 14.97
CA PRO A 87 1.09 22.98 16.10
C PRO A 87 0.47 24.27 16.60
N THR A 88 0.48 24.46 17.93
CA THR A 88 0.08 25.71 18.58
C THR A 88 1.18 26.78 18.55
N GLU A 89 2.42 26.35 18.42
CA GLU A 89 3.59 27.21 18.25
C GLU A 89 3.81 27.53 16.77
N LYS A 90 4.49 28.64 16.50
CA LYS A 90 4.85 29.01 15.13
C LYS A 90 6.01 28.14 14.64
N ILE A 91 5.71 27.24 13.69
CA ILE A 91 6.69 26.34 13.06
C ILE A 91 7.25 26.94 11.76
N LEU A 92 6.39 27.59 10.96
CA LEU A 92 6.79 28.14 9.67
C LEU A 92 7.39 29.52 9.87
N GLU A 93 8.71 29.69 9.62
CA GLU A 93 9.38 30.99 9.71
C GLU A 93 8.93 31.94 8.59
N ASN A 94 8.76 31.42 7.38
CA ASN A 94 8.38 32.15 6.18
C ASN A 94 7.24 31.41 5.44
N PRO A 95 6.00 31.45 5.96
CA PRO A 95 4.89 30.79 5.31
C PRO A 95 4.58 31.44 3.95
N GLU A 96 4.28 30.65 2.92
CA GLU A 96 3.84 31.17 1.63
C GLU A 96 2.45 31.82 1.74
N ILE A 97 1.62 31.28 2.63
CA ILE A 97 0.28 31.81 2.94
C ILE A 97 0.25 32.20 4.42
N ALA A 98 0.17 33.51 4.69
CA ALA A 98 0.02 34.01 6.04
C ALA A 98 -1.45 34.00 6.47
N VAL A 99 -1.72 33.59 7.73
CA VAL A 99 -3.05 33.54 8.32
C VAL A 99 -3.17 34.54 9.47
N SER A 100 -4.30 35.22 9.55
CA SER A 100 -4.62 36.15 10.64
C SER A 100 -6.13 36.20 10.92
N GLY A 101 -6.51 36.61 12.13
CA GLY A 101 -7.93 36.79 12.48
C GLY A 101 -8.59 35.59 13.17
N ALA A 102 -7.85 34.56 13.51
CA ALA A 102 -8.37 33.49 14.37
C ALA A 102 -8.53 34.02 15.84
N ALA A 103 -9.16 33.20 16.68
CA ALA A 103 -9.51 33.61 18.05
C ALA A 103 -8.29 33.97 18.93
N ASP A 104 -7.16 33.34 18.70
CA ASP A 104 -5.90 33.54 19.42
C ASP A 104 -4.68 33.17 18.55
N GLU A 105 -3.47 33.41 19.07
CA GLU A 105 -2.22 33.11 18.36
C GLU A 105 -2.05 31.61 18.09
N ALA A 106 -2.41 30.76 19.04
CA ALA A 106 -2.32 29.29 18.84
C ALA A 106 -3.22 28.81 17.69
N SER A 107 -4.43 29.34 17.59
CA SER A 107 -5.35 29.07 16.50
C SER A 107 -4.83 29.61 15.17
N ASN A 108 -4.24 30.82 15.15
CA ASN A 108 -3.58 31.33 13.93
C ASN A 108 -2.45 30.40 13.47
N ASN A 109 -1.59 29.93 14.38
CA ASN A 109 -0.48 29.03 14.06
C ASN A 109 -0.98 27.69 13.48
N ARG A 110 -2.03 27.11 14.06
CA ARG A 110 -2.65 25.87 13.55
C ARG A 110 -3.18 26.05 12.12
N TRP A 111 -3.93 27.12 11.89
CA TRP A 111 -4.49 27.41 10.57
C TRP A 111 -3.42 27.75 9.55
N GLU A 112 -2.40 28.56 9.92
CA GLU A 112 -1.29 28.88 9.04
C GLU A 112 -0.53 27.61 8.62
N TYR A 113 -0.24 26.72 9.58
CA TYR A 113 0.41 25.46 9.27
C TYR A 113 -0.44 24.59 8.33
N TYR A 114 -1.70 24.35 8.67
CA TYR A 114 -2.62 23.54 7.87
C TYR A 114 -2.77 24.06 6.44
N ILE A 115 -3.03 25.36 6.27
CA ILE A 115 -3.23 25.96 4.94
C ILE A 115 -1.97 25.86 4.08
N ASN A 116 -0.78 25.99 4.66
CA ASN A 116 0.46 25.81 3.92
C ASN A 116 0.69 24.33 3.56
N MET A 117 0.30 23.37 4.42
CA MET A 117 0.36 21.95 4.05
C MET A 117 -0.63 21.62 2.93
N ILE A 118 -1.84 22.18 2.92
CA ILE A 118 -2.80 22.03 1.82
C ILE A 118 -2.30 22.69 0.53
N HIS A 119 -1.60 23.82 0.64
CA HIS A 119 -0.95 24.45 -0.50
C HIS A 119 0.12 23.55 -1.13
N GLU A 120 0.90 22.83 -0.32
CA GLU A 120 1.83 21.81 -0.84
C GLU A 120 1.11 20.63 -1.49
N VAL A 121 -0.06 20.20 -0.94
CA VAL A 121 -0.91 19.18 -1.58
C VAL A 121 -1.42 19.67 -2.95
N ASP A 122 -1.78 20.95 -3.08
CA ASP A 122 -2.17 21.55 -4.36
C ASP A 122 -1.02 21.51 -5.39
N LYS A 123 0.22 21.82 -4.95
CA LYS A 123 1.42 21.65 -5.79
C LYS A 123 1.63 20.19 -6.20
N PHE A 124 1.47 19.25 -5.27
CA PHE A 124 1.52 17.82 -5.58
C PHE A 124 0.51 17.43 -6.67
N ILE A 125 -0.75 17.88 -6.55
CA ILE A 125 -1.80 17.65 -7.56
C ILE A 125 -1.39 18.20 -8.92
N GLY A 126 -0.87 19.44 -8.96
CA GLY A 126 -0.35 20.07 -10.18
C GLY A 126 0.76 19.26 -10.83
N ASN A 127 1.76 18.85 -10.05
CA ASN A 127 2.90 18.07 -10.53
C ASN A 127 2.47 16.67 -11.01
N LEU A 128 1.59 15.98 -10.28
CA LEU A 128 1.08 14.67 -10.68
C LEU A 128 0.31 14.76 -12.01
N THR A 129 -0.58 15.73 -12.16
CA THR A 129 -1.34 15.90 -13.39
C THR A 129 -0.47 16.32 -14.57
N GLU A 130 0.62 17.08 -14.33
CA GLU A 130 1.63 17.39 -15.33
C GLU A 130 2.34 16.11 -15.82
N GLU A 131 2.80 15.25 -14.93
CA GLU A 131 3.43 13.97 -15.30
C GLU A 131 2.46 13.05 -16.06
N LEU A 132 1.21 12.92 -15.59
CA LEU A 132 0.18 12.13 -16.25
C LEU A 132 -0.20 12.68 -17.63
N SER A 133 -0.09 14.00 -17.85
CA SER A 133 -0.35 14.62 -19.16
C SER A 133 0.70 14.25 -20.22
N LYS A 134 1.88 13.79 -19.83
CA LYS A 134 2.97 13.37 -20.73
C LYS A 134 2.79 11.93 -21.21
N ARG A 135 1.87 11.17 -20.62
CA ARG A 135 1.59 9.78 -20.97
C ARG A 135 0.57 9.68 -22.10
N ASP A 136 0.80 8.75 -23.02
CA ASP A 136 -0.17 8.46 -24.10
C ASP A 136 -1.40 7.69 -23.57
N GLU A 137 -1.31 7.09 -22.40
CA GLU A 137 -2.39 6.36 -21.77
C GLU A 137 -3.53 7.29 -21.33
N LYS A 138 -4.78 6.91 -21.63
CA LYS A 138 -5.96 7.65 -21.21
C LYS A 138 -6.14 7.54 -19.70
N THR A 139 -5.96 8.63 -19.01
CA THR A 139 -5.99 8.70 -17.56
C THR A 139 -7.10 9.63 -17.07
N ILE A 140 -7.86 9.19 -16.08
CA ILE A 140 -8.74 10.02 -15.27
C ILE A 140 -8.24 10.01 -13.82
N VAL A 141 -8.17 11.16 -13.19
CA VAL A 141 -7.84 11.30 -11.77
C VAL A 141 -9.02 11.92 -11.04
N VAL A 142 -9.34 11.37 -9.89
CA VAL A 142 -10.37 11.88 -8.98
C VAL A 142 -9.70 12.27 -7.67
N PHE A 143 -9.65 13.56 -7.39
CA PHE A 143 -9.16 14.11 -6.13
C PHE A 143 -10.35 14.39 -5.24
N PHE A 144 -10.32 13.92 -4.01
CA PHE A 144 -11.37 14.17 -3.03
C PHE A 144 -10.80 14.28 -1.62
N GLY A 145 -11.41 15.15 -0.80
CA GLY A 145 -11.15 15.17 0.63
C GLY A 145 -11.96 14.09 1.33
N ASP A 146 -11.34 13.32 2.19
CA ASP A 146 -12.02 12.29 2.99
C ASP A 146 -12.76 12.91 4.18
N HIS A 147 -12.18 13.94 4.81
CA HIS A 147 -12.77 14.72 5.90
C HIS A 147 -12.15 16.11 6.02
N LEU A 148 -12.76 16.96 6.83
CA LEU A 148 -12.23 18.27 7.21
C LEU A 148 -11.15 18.14 8.30
N PRO A 149 -10.31 19.20 8.50
CA PRO A 149 -9.31 19.20 9.57
C PRO A 149 -9.96 19.23 10.97
N THR A 150 -9.31 18.60 11.93
CA THR A 150 -9.75 18.57 13.34
C THR A 150 -9.46 19.91 14.06
N MET A 151 -10.11 20.99 13.59
CA MET A 151 -9.94 22.36 14.09
C MET A 151 -11.11 22.85 14.94
N GLY A 152 -12.00 21.95 15.35
CA GLY A 152 -13.20 22.30 16.13
C GLY A 152 -14.29 22.98 15.30
N LEU A 153 -14.33 22.76 13.99
CA LEU A 153 -15.35 23.30 13.10
C LEU A 153 -16.72 22.70 13.41
N THR A 154 -17.74 23.52 13.23
CA THR A 154 -19.15 23.16 13.33
C THR A 154 -19.87 23.43 12.00
N ASP A 155 -21.11 22.97 11.87
CA ASP A 155 -21.93 23.23 10.69
C ASP A 155 -22.09 24.74 10.40
N ASP A 156 -22.15 25.56 11.46
CA ASP A 156 -22.28 27.00 11.34
C ASP A 156 -21.02 27.69 10.74
N ASP A 157 -19.86 27.04 10.83
CA ASP A 157 -18.61 27.53 10.26
C ASP A 157 -18.49 27.21 8.77
N MET A 158 -19.37 26.36 8.25
CA MET A 158 -19.28 25.85 6.89
C MET A 158 -20.24 26.57 5.93
N VAL A 159 -19.74 26.98 4.78
CA VAL A 159 -20.59 27.52 3.68
C VAL A 159 -21.63 26.50 3.24
N SER A 160 -21.32 25.20 3.34
CA SER A 160 -22.24 24.12 3.03
C SER A 160 -23.30 23.87 4.11
N GLY A 161 -23.11 24.42 5.33
CA GLY A 161 -23.93 24.11 6.49
C GLY A 161 -23.79 22.65 6.97
N ASP A 162 -22.69 21.97 6.65
CA ASP A 162 -22.51 20.54 6.97
C ASP A 162 -20.99 20.23 6.97
N ILE A 163 -20.47 19.83 8.14
CA ILE A 163 -19.04 19.49 8.32
C ILE A 163 -18.64 18.16 7.64
N PHE A 164 -19.60 17.35 7.23
CA PHE A 164 -19.31 16.09 6.53
C PHE A 164 -19.23 16.26 5.00
N LYS A 165 -19.46 17.47 4.49
CA LYS A 165 -19.31 17.78 3.06
C LYS A 165 -17.89 18.21 2.74
N THR A 166 -17.25 17.45 1.87
CA THR A 166 -15.95 17.77 1.27
C THR A 166 -16.09 18.10 -0.22
N LYS A 167 -15.01 18.42 -0.88
CA LYS A 167 -14.99 18.67 -2.33
C LYS A 167 -14.30 17.53 -3.05
N TYR A 168 -14.73 17.28 -4.29
CA TYR A 168 -13.97 16.47 -5.22
C TYR A 168 -13.79 17.22 -6.55
N VAL A 169 -12.71 16.86 -7.25
CA VAL A 169 -12.38 17.38 -8.59
C VAL A 169 -11.94 16.22 -9.46
N THR A 170 -12.36 16.23 -10.72
CA THR A 170 -11.89 15.28 -11.72
C THR A 170 -10.98 15.95 -12.74
N TRP A 171 -9.90 15.29 -13.11
CA TRP A 171 -9.01 15.66 -14.19
C TRP A 171 -8.87 14.48 -15.17
N ASN A 172 -8.69 14.76 -16.45
CA ASN A 172 -8.40 13.72 -17.44
C ASN A 172 -7.58 14.28 -18.61
N ASN A 173 -6.86 13.42 -19.34
CA ASN A 173 -6.06 13.78 -20.50
C ASN A 173 -6.69 13.43 -21.86
N PHE A 174 -7.97 13.05 -21.91
CA PHE A 174 -8.63 12.57 -23.12
C PHE A 174 -9.99 13.22 -23.44
N ASN A 175 -10.23 14.43 -22.92
CA ASN A 175 -11.44 15.23 -23.17
C ASN A 175 -12.77 14.58 -22.72
N LEU A 176 -12.78 13.87 -21.58
CA LEU A 176 -14.03 13.45 -20.96
C LEU A 176 -14.84 14.69 -20.55
N PRO A 177 -16.13 14.78 -20.90
CA PRO A 177 -16.93 15.95 -20.57
C PRO A 177 -17.01 16.21 -19.07
N LYS A 178 -16.86 17.48 -18.68
CA LYS A 178 -17.03 17.91 -17.30
C LYS A 178 -18.50 17.72 -16.87
N GLN A 179 -18.69 17.13 -15.69
CA GLN A 179 -20.01 16.99 -15.06
C GLN A 179 -19.88 17.45 -13.60
N ASP A 180 -20.51 18.59 -13.31
CA ASP A 180 -20.61 19.08 -11.93
C ASP A 180 -21.83 18.42 -11.28
N ALA A 181 -21.63 17.65 -10.24
CA ALA A 181 -22.68 16.95 -9.51
C ALA A 181 -22.31 16.73 -8.05
N ASP A 182 -23.29 16.87 -7.18
CA ASP A 182 -23.17 16.40 -5.80
C ASP A 182 -23.44 14.90 -5.75
N CYS A 183 -22.68 14.18 -4.92
CA CYS A 183 -22.90 12.75 -4.69
C CYS A 183 -22.44 12.36 -3.27
N ALA A 184 -22.96 11.25 -2.77
CA ALA A 184 -22.39 10.65 -1.59
C ALA A 184 -21.01 10.05 -1.90
N ALA A 185 -20.10 10.00 -0.91
CA ALA A 185 -18.75 9.49 -1.09
C ALA A 185 -18.74 8.06 -1.67
N TYR A 186 -19.64 7.20 -1.23
CA TYR A 186 -19.77 5.83 -1.71
C TYR A 186 -20.28 5.71 -3.16
N GLU A 187 -20.83 6.77 -3.72
CA GLU A 187 -21.30 6.84 -5.12
C GLU A 187 -20.22 7.32 -6.08
N LEU A 188 -19.17 7.96 -5.58
CA LEU A 188 -18.20 8.69 -6.40
C LEU A 188 -17.57 7.79 -7.48
N LEU A 189 -17.02 6.64 -7.08
CA LEU A 189 -16.40 5.71 -8.02
C LEU A 189 -17.43 5.08 -8.99
N ALA A 190 -18.66 4.81 -8.52
CA ALA A 190 -19.73 4.31 -9.38
C ALA A 190 -20.14 5.35 -10.46
N ASN A 191 -20.16 6.64 -10.11
CA ASN A 191 -20.43 7.70 -11.07
C ASN A 191 -19.32 7.83 -12.12
N ILE A 192 -18.05 7.72 -11.71
CA ILE A 192 -16.89 7.77 -12.61
C ILE A 192 -16.90 6.56 -13.56
N THR A 193 -17.07 5.35 -13.02
CA THR A 193 -17.13 4.13 -13.84
C THR A 193 -18.30 4.15 -14.82
N ASN A 194 -19.44 4.76 -14.44
CA ASN A 194 -20.58 4.95 -15.34
C ASN A 194 -20.23 5.90 -16.53
N GLN A 195 -19.45 6.96 -16.29
CA GLN A 195 -18.98 7.86 -17.38
C GLN A 195 -18.03 7.15 -18.34
N LEU A 196 -17.35 6.10 -17.88
CA LEU A 196 -16.42 5.29 -18.65
C LEU A 196 -17.07 4.04 -19.28
N ASP A 197 -18.39 3.92 -19.21
CA ASP A 197 -19.17 2.75 -19.68
C ASP A 197 -18.76 1.44 -18.99
N ILE A 198 -18.34 1.53 -17.73
CA ILE A 198 -17.98 0.39 -16.88
C ILE A 198 -19.12 0.11 -15.90
N HIS A 199 -19.85 -0.99 -16.13
CA HIS A 199 -21.05 -1.37 -15.36
C HIS A 199 -20.83 -2.66 -14.56
N LYS A 200 -19.60 -3.17 -14.46
CA LYS A 200 -19.26 -4.38 -13.75
C LYS A 200 -19.19 -4.14 -12.24
N GLY A 201 -19.77 -5.08 -11.49
CA GLY A 201 -19.75 -5.05 -10.03
C GLY A 201 -21.14 -4.86 -9.43
N THR A 202 -21.41 -5.61 -8.37
CA THR A 202 -22.75 -5.63 -7.74
C THR A 202 -23.14 -4.25 -7.21
N MET A 203 -22.22 -3.59 -6.45
CA MET A 203 -22.46 -2.26 -5.89
C MET A 203 -22.53 -1.19 -6.99
N PHE A 204 -21.60 -1.21 -7.96
CA PHE A 204 -21.60 -0.25 -9.08
C PHE A 204 -22.87 -0.35 -9.91
N SER A 205 -23.25 -1.56 -10.33
CA SER A 205 -24.48 -1.78 -11.11
C SER A 205 -25.72 -1.34 -10.36
N TYR A 206 -25.78 -1.61 -9.04
CA TYR A 206 -26.90 -1.17 -8.19
C TYR A 206 -26.97 0.37 -8.15
N ILE A 207 -25.88 1.03 -7.78
CA ILE A 207 -25.83 2.51 -7.67
C ILE A 207 -26.17 3.16 -9.01
N GLN A 208 -25.54 2.70 -10.09
CA GLN A 208 -25.75 3.26 -11.44
C GLN A 208 -27.17 3.10 -11.94
N SER A 209 -27.86 1.98 -11.62
CA SER A 209 -29.18 1.66 -12.15
C SER A 209 -30.35 2.09 -11.26
N GLN A 210 -30.13 2.18 -9.94
CA GLN A 210 -31.20 2.39 -8.96
C GLN A 210 -31.18 3.77 -8.29
N LYS A 211 -30.14 4.57 -8.51
CA LYS A 211 -30.06 5.93 -7.94
C LYS A 211 -31.30 6.75 -8.30
N GLY A 212 -31.91 7.36 -7.26
CA GLY A 212 -33.14 8.15 -7.39
C GLY A 212 -34.44 7.33 -7.34
N SER A 213 -34.40 5.98 -7.21
CA SER A 213 -35.59 5.20 -6.93
C SER A 213 -36.05 5.37 -5.48
N ALA A 214 -37.33 5.20 -5.20
CA ALA A 214 -37.92 5.43 -3.87
C ALA A 214 -37.35 4.51 -2.78
N SER A 215 -36.81 3.36 -3.14
CA SER A 215 -36.23 2.35 -2.21
C SER A 215 -34.69 2.28 -2.34
N TYR A 216 -34.06 3.31 -2.92
CA TYR A 216 -32.62 3.28 -3.18
C TYR A 216 -31.80 3.09 -1.91
N ASP A 217 -32.00 3.93 -0.91
CA ASP A 217 -31.21 3.91 0.32
C ASP A 217 -31.44 2.62 1.12
N GLU A 218 -32.71 2.21 1.30
CA GLU A 218 -33.07 0.98 2.01
C GLU A 218 -32.46 -0.26 1.37
N ASN A 219 -32.53 -0.37 0.05
CA ASN A 219 -31.97 -1.52 -0.66
C ASN A 219 -30.45 -1.48 -0.70
N LEU A 220 -29.82 -0.29 -0.74
CA LEU A 220 -28.36 -0.15 -0.66
C LEU A 220 -27.86 -0.63 0.71
N GLU A 221 -28.52 -0.22 1.80
CA GLU A 221 -28.18 -0.66 3.15
C GLU A 221 -28.35 -2.18 3.30
N ASN A 222 -29.44 -2.74 2.80
CA ASN A 222 -29.70 -4.18 2.80
C ASN A 222 -28.62 -4.94 2.01
N LEU A 223 -28.20 -4.42 0.85
CA LEU A 223 -27.15 -5.01 0.02
C LEU A 223 -25.79 -4.96 0.74
N GLN A 224 -25.42 -3.84 1.34
CA GLN A 224 -24.21 -3.72 2.15
C GLN A 224 -24.21 -4.72 3.31
N TYR A 225 -25.33 -4.82 4.03
CA TYR A 225 -25.46 -5.77 5.13
C TYR A 225 -25.29 -7.22 4.64
N ASP A 226 -25.94 -7.58 3.53
CA ASP A 226 -25.84 -8.93 2.97
C ASP A 226 -24.39 -9.28 2.57
N LEU A 227 -23.66 -8.34 1.99
CA LEU A 227 -22.30 -8.56 1.55
C LEU A 227 -21.29 -8.65 2.70
N LEU A 228 -21.46 -7.84 3.76
CA LEU A 228 -20.49 -7.72 4.86
C LEU A 228 -20.79 -8.69 6.01
N TYR A 229 -22.06 -8.85 6.39
CA TYR A 229 -22.46 -9.55 7.61
C TYR A 229 -23.51 -10.63 7.36
N GLY A 230 -24.21 -10.57 6.23
CA GLY A 230 -25.33 -11.44 5.89
C GLY A 230 -24.91 -12.79 5.32
N LYS A 231 -25.81 -13.41 4.62
CA LYS A 231 -25.62 -14.74 4.00
C LYS A 231 -25.12 -14.66 2.56
N ARG A 232 -24.76 -13.47 2.10
CA ARG A 232 -24.28 -13.20 0.73
C ARG A 232 -25.22 -13.70 -0.37
N TYR A 233 -26.52 -13.46 -0.17
CA TYR A 233 -27.54 -13.85 -1.16
C TYR A 233 -27.26 -13.25 -2.54
N ALA A 234 -26.70 -12.03 -2.60
CA ALA A 234 -26.28 -11.41 -3.85
C ALA A 234 -25.22 -12.23 -4.61
N TYR A 235 -24.52 -13.15 -3.93
CA TYR A 235 -23.49 -14.04 -4.49
C TYR A 235 -23.85 -15.53 -4.30
N ASN A 236 -25.14 -15.85 -4.18
CA ASN A 236 -25.63 -17.23 -3.99
C ASN A 236 -25.03 -17.93 -2.74
N GLY A 237 -24.75 -17.17 -1.69
CA GLY A 237 -24.26 -17.68 -0.41
C GLY A 237 -22.76 -18.01 -0.39
N THR A 238 -21.99 -17.56 -1.37
CA THR A 238 -20.55 -17.77 -1.44
C THR A 238 -19.80 -16.44 -1.47
N ASP A 239 -18.56 -16.44 -1.00
CA ASP A 239 -17.67 -15.31 -1.24
C ASP A 239 -17.32 -15.27 -2.73
N LYS A 240 -17.62 -14.15 -3.38
CA LYS A 240 -17.37 -14.01 -4.82
C LYS A 240 -15.91 -13.79 -5.12
N TYR A 241 -15.24 -13.08 -4.22
CA TYR A 241 -13.83 -12.75 -4.37
C TYR A 241 -13.08 -13.15 -3.08
N PRO A 242 -12.11 -14.07 -3.16
CA PRO A 242 -11.18 -14.29 -2.05
C PRO A 242 -10.31 -13.05 -1.83
N ALA A 243 -9.66 -12.97 -0.67
CA ALA A 243 -8.58 -12.01 -0.47
C ALA A 243 -7.51 -12.20 -1.55
N SER A 244 -6.96 -11.10 -2.06
CA SER A 244 -5.85 -11.16 -3.01
C SER A 244 -4.56 -11.57 -2.31
N ASP A 245 -3.62 -12.12 -3.07
CA ASP A 245 -2.23 -12.29 -2.65
C ASP A 245 -1.50 -10.94 -2.79
N LEU A 246 -1.84 -10.03 -1.86
CA LEU A 246 -1.40 -8.64 -1.89
C LEU A 246 0.13 -8.55 -1.80
N VAL A 247 0.77 -7.97 -2.81
CA VAL A 247 2.21 -7.71 -2.80
C VAL A 247 2.51 -6.37 -2.15
N MET A 248 3.40 -6.36 -1.16
CA MET A 248 3.83 -5.12 -0.51
C MET A 248 4.98 -4.47 -1.29
N GLY A 249 4.75 -3.23 -1.80
CA GLY A 249 5.68 -2.50 -2.67
C GLY A 249 5.72 -3.06 -4.10
N ILE A 250 6.30 -2.30 -5.01
CA ILE A 250 6.47 -2.68 -6.42
C ILE A 250 7.89 -3.24 -6.65
N ASP A 251 8.91 -2.59 -6.09
CA ASP A 251 10.30 -2.98 -6.33
C ASP A 251 10.65 -4.30 -5.65
N ASP A 252 11.38 -5.16 -6.35
CA ASP A 252 11.97 -6.34 -5.74
C ASP A 252 13.12 -5.96 -4.82
N VAL A 253 13.17 -6.61 -3.66
CA VAL A 253 14.29 -6.53 -2.74
C VAL A 253 15.26 -7.64 -3.07
N THR A 254 16.51 -7.31 -3.38
CA THR A 254 17.53 -8.32 -3.72
C THR A 254 18.83 -8.07 -2.98
N ILE A 255 19.54 -9.16 -2.64
CA ILE A 255 20.95 -9.12 -2.24
C ILE A 255 21.76 -9.70 -3.41
N ASN A 256 22.71 -8.90 -3.94
CA ASN A 256 23.54 -9.28 -5.08
C ASN A 256 24.97 -9.67 -4.68
N SER A 257 25.54 -8.98 -3.69
CA SER A 257 26.87 -9.26 -3.19
C SER A 257 27.11 -8.68 -1.80
N VAL A 258 28.10 -9.22 -1.12
CA VAL A 258 28.58 -8.72 0.17
C VAL A 258 30.09 -8.61 0.17
N TRP A 259 30.64 -7.70 0.98
CA TRP A 259 32.09 -7.59 1.19
C TRP A 259 32.42 -7.02 2.56
N LYS A 260 33.56 -7.43 3.10
CA LYS A 260 34.11 -6.86 4.33
C LYS A 260 34.66 -5.47 4.06
N SER A 261 34.35 -4.51 4.92
CA SER A 261 34.94 -3.15 4.90
C SER A 261 35.96 -2.97 6.02
N ASP A 262 36.84 -1.97 5.85
CA ASP A 262 37.96 -1.70 6.79
C ASP A 262 37.50 -1.33 8.21
N ASP A 263 36.22 -0.97 8.40
CA ASP A 263 35.63 -0.56 9.69
C ASP A 263 34.95 -1.70 10.49
N ASN A 264 35.38 -2.93 10.26
CA ASN A 264 34.79 -4.16 10.87
C ASN A 264 33.29 -4.29 10.60
N LYS A 265 32.88 -3.98 9.37
CA LYS A 265 31.49 -4.11 8.91
C LYS A 265 31.42 -5.01 7.68
N LEU A 266 30.26 -5.65 7.50
CA LEU A 266 29.88 -6.27 6.25
C LEU A 266 29.00 -5.29 5.48
N CYS A 267 29.41 -4.92 4.28
CA CYS A 267 28.60 -4.17 3.31
C CYS A 267 27.78 -5.15 2.48
N ILE A 268 26.51 -4.84 2.33
CA ILE A 268 25.54 -5.65 1.59
C ILE A 268 25.05 -4.79 0.44
N TYR A 269 25.34 -5.21 -0.79
CA TYR A 269 24.90 -4.55 -2.02
C TYR A 269 23.73 -5.30 -2.62
N GLY A 270 22.73 -4.54 -3.08
CA GLY A 270 21.52 -5.10 -3.65
C GLY A 270 20.63 -4.04 -4.28
N SER A 271 19.32 -4.27 -4.25
CA SER A 271 18.33 -3.30 -4.74
C SER A 271 17.06 -3.33 -3.89
N GLY A 272 16.23 -2.29 -4.03
CA GLY A 272 14.94 -2.19 -3.34
C GLY A 272 15.03 -1.95 -1.84
N PHE A 273 16.21 -1.59 -1.30
CA PHE A 273 16.36 -1.27 0.12
C PHE A 273 15.70 0.07 0.45
N THR A 274 15.09 0.12 1.63
CA THR A 274 14.47 1.32 2.21
C THR A 274 15.01 1.56 3.63
N PRO A 275 14.76 2.70 4.25
CA PRO A 275 15.12 2.93 5.66
C PRO A 275 14.55 1.89 6.64
N TRP A 276 13.50 1.19 6.23
CA TRP A 276 12.87 0.12 7.02
C TRP A 276 13.43 -1.27 6.73
N THR A 277 14.35 -1.40 5.79
CA THR A 277 15.02 -2.68 5.52
C THR A 277 15.93 -3.08 6.68
N LYS A 278 15.79 -4.31 7.13
CA LYS A 278 16.59 -4.93 8.20
C LYS A 278 17.18 -6.24 7.70
N ILE A 279 18.42 -6.49 8.09
CA ILE A 279 19.09 -7.76 7.80
C ILE A 279 18.78 -8.78 8.88
N TYR A 280 18.52 -9.99 8.41
CA TYR A 280 18.35 -11.18 9.21
C TYR A 280 19.45 -12.16 8.83
N VAL A 281 20.16 -12.68 9.84
CA VAL A 281 21.17 -13.73 9.71
C VAL A 281 20.60 -14.99 10.34
N ASN A 282 20.49 -16.07 9.58
CA ASN A 282 19.84 -17.31 10.00
C ASN A 282 18.45 -17.13 10.64
N GLY A 283 17.70 -16.15 10.14
CA GLY A 283 16.37 -15.82 10.63
C GLY A 283 16.32 -14.87 11.84
N GLU A 284 17.46 -14.49 12.41
CA GLU A 284 17.55 -13.55 13.53
C GLU A 284 17.90 -12.14 13.06
N LYS A 285 17.14 -11.13 13.52
CA LYS A 285 17.35 -9.74 13.13
C LYS A 285 18.64 -9.17 13.74
N VAL A 286 19.52 -8.63 12.90
CA VAL A 286 20.76 -7.97 13.35
C VAL A 286 20.69 -6.44 13.18
N SER A 287 21.59 -5.73 13.84
CA SER A 287 21.70 -4.26 13.75
C SER A 287 22.07 -3.85 12.32
N THR A 288 21.18 -3.15 11.64
CA THR A 288 21.33 -2.78 10.23
C THR A 288 21.43 -1.27 10.07
N SER A 289 22.44 -0.80 9.36
CA SER A 289 22.59 0.60 8.92
C SER A 289 22.15 0.72 7.47
N PHE A 290 21.18 1.59 7.21
CA PHE A 290 20.75 1.95 5.85
C PHE A 290 21.67 3.04 5.29
N LEU A 291 22.29 2.80 4.15
CA LEU A 291 23.16 3.76 3.47
C LEU A 291 22.57 4.28 2.15
N GLY A 292 21.55 3.60 1.65
CA GLY A 292 20.86 3.95 0.41
C GLY A 292 20.07 2.76 -0.14
N SER A 293 19.33 2.99 -1.21
CA SER A 293 18.46 1.95 -1.83
C SER A 293 19.23 0.73 -2.39
N THR A 294 20.54 0.82 -2.44
CA THR A 294 21.40 -0.25 -2.96
C THR A 294 22.43 -0.75 -1.94
N MET A 295 22.49 -0.18 -0.73
CA MET A 295 23.54 -0.52 0.23
C MET A 295 23.06 -0.49 1.68
N LEU A 296 23.35 -1.60 2.37
CA LEU A 296 23.20 -1.74 3.81
C LEU A 296 24.53 -2.13 4.45
N LYS A 297 24.65 -1.94 5.77
CA LYS A 297 25.79 -2.42 6.57
C LYS A 297 25.30 -3.12 7.85
N ILE A 298 26.00 -4.19 8.24
CA ILE A 298 25.88 -4.85 9.54
C ILE A 298 27.26 -4.94 10.22
N ASN A 299 27.33 -5.32 11.50
CA ASN A 299 28.61 -5.64 12.12
C ASN A 299 29.13 -6.97 11.57
N LEU A 300 30.44 -7.08 11.40
CA LEU A 300 31.06 -8.32 10.97
C LEU A 300 30.97 -9.42 12.07
N ASP A 301 30.89 -9.01 13.35
CA ASP A 301 30.72 -9.92 14.48
C ASP A 301 29.32 -10.58 14.54
N ASP A 302 28.36 -10.10 13.73
CA ASP A 302 27.00 -10.63 13.67
C ASP A 302 26.83 -11.74 12.61
N ILE A 303 27.92 -12.18 11.93
CA ILE A 303 27.88 -13.16 10.85
C ILE A 303 29.11 -14.07 10.83
N GLU A 304 28.91 -15.35 10.55
CA GLU A 304 29.95 -16.37 10.39
C GLU A 304 29.88 -16.99 8.98
N ASP A 305 30.98 -17.67 8.58
CA ASP A 305 31.03 -18.40 7.32
C ASP A 305 29.92 -19.47 7.24
N GLY A 306 29.22 -19.52 6.12
CA GLY A 306 28.08 -20.43 5.90
C GLY A 306 26.73 -19.89 6.39
N ASP A 307 26.67 -18.69 6.96
CA ASP A 307 25.40 -18.07 7.38
C ASP A 307 24.55 -17.61 6.20
N THR A 308 23.23 -17.67 6.36
CA THR A 308 22.27 -17.17 5.38
C THR A 308 21.81 -15.76 5.73
N ILE A 309 21.91 -14.85 4.79
CA ILE A 309 21.50 -13.45 4.90
C ILE A 309 20.19 -13.22 4.14
N VAL A 310 19.23 -12.54 4.77
CA VAL A 310 18.00 -12.06 4.12
C VAL A 310 17.77 -10.60 4.50
N ALA A 311 17.44 -9.78 3.51
CA ALA A 311 17.01 -8.40 3.72
C ALA A 311 15.47 -8.33 3.75
N ASN A 312 14.91 -7.89 4.87
CA ASN A 312 13.46 -7.79 5.07
C ASN A 312 13.03 -6.34 5.21
N ILE A 313 12.02 -5.90 4.48
CA ILE A 313 11.29 -4.65 4.76
C ILE A 313 10.34 -4.93 5.92
N VAL A 314 10.51 -4.19 7.00
CA VAL A 314 9.85 -4.47 8.29
C VAL A 314 8.96 -3.30 8.69
N GLY A 315 7.68 -3.57 8.86
CA GLY A 315 6.69 -2.64 9.40
C GLY A 315 6.64 -2.62 10.93
N SER A 316 5.61 -1.99 11.48
CA SER A 316 5.36 -1.98 12.92
C SER A 316 5.16 -3.40 13.45
N SER A 317 5.44 -3.60 14.75
CA SER A 317 5.35 -4.91 15.41
C SER A 317 6.18 -6.02 14.74
N SER A 318 7.27 -5.65 14.05
CA SER A 318 8.15 -6.56 13.33
C SER A 318 7.48 -7.38 12.22
N THR A 319 6.38 -6.89 11.67
CA THR A 319 5.74 -7.52 10.51
C THR A 319 6.68 -7.42 9.30
N ILE A 320 7.00 -8.54 8.69
CA ILE A 320 7.78 -8.58 7.46
C ILE A 320 6.82 -8.36 6.29
N PHE A 321 7.04 -7.30 5.52
CA PHE A 321 6.25 -6.97 4.33
C PHE A 321 6.82 -7.59 3.06
N ARG A 322 8.15 -7.59 2.94
CA ARG A 322 8.84 -8.12 1.77
C ARG A 322 10.20 -8.64 2.16
N SER A 323 10.62 -9.73 1.54
CA SER A 323 11.92 -10.35 1.75
C SER A 323 12.73 -10.37 0.46
N SER A 324 14.04 -10.28 0.57
CA SER A 324 14.97 -10.56 -0.54
C SER A 324 15.08 -12.06 -0.81
N ASN A 325 15.86 -12.39 -1.84
CA ASN A 325 16.45 -13.71 -1.96
C ASN A 325 17.30 -14.02 -0.72
N GLU A 326 17.45 -15.31 -0.42
CA GLU A 326 18.48 -15.81 0.51
C GLU A 326 19.86 -15.64 -0.16
N PHE A 327 20.83 -15.19 0.64
CA PHE A 327 22.22 -15.05 0.23
C PHE A 327 23.10 -15.81 1.21
N LEU A 328 23.83 -16.82 0.72
CA LEU A 328 24.80 -17.56 1.51
C LEU A 328 26.09 -16.73 1.65
N TYR A 329 26.52 -16.45 2.87
CA TYR A 329 27.76 -15.77 3.13
C TYR A 329 28.92 -16.75 3.12
N GLU A 330 29.86 -16.55 2.21
CA GLU A 330 31.15 -17.25 2.17
C GLU A 330 32.23 -16.26 2.59
N ASP A 331 32.91 -16.55 3.70
CA ASP A 331 33.96 -15.71 4.21
C ASP A 331 35.20 -15.82 3.30
N PRO A 332 35.67 -14.75 2.63
CA PRO A 332 36.82 -14.80 1.74
C PRO A 332 38.13 -15.17 2.42
N ASP A 333 38.20 -15.13 3.76
CA ASP A 333 39.38 -15.50 4.55
C ASP A 333 39.37 -16.98 4.99
N VAL A 334 38.28 -17.72 4.67
CA VAL A 334 38.14 -19.17 4.95
C VAL A 334 38.40 -19.97 3.67
N GLU A 335 39.30 -20.96 3.74
CA GLU A 335 39.53 -21.87 2.60
C GLU A 335 38.32 -22.82 2.45
N HIS A 336 37.53 -22.63 1.41
CA HIS A 336 36.49 -23.57 0.99
C HIS A 336 37.14 -24.63 0.09
N THR A 337 37.36 -25.85 0.61
CA THR A 337 37.74 -26.99 -0.21
C THR A 337 36.55 -27.42 -1.07
N GLU A 338 36.60 -27.21 -2.37
CA GLU A 338 35.64 -27.85 -3.29
C GLU A 338 35.70 -29.36 -3.10
N GLU A 339 34.65 -29.97 -2.60
CA GLU A 339 34.49 -31.44 -2.70
C GLU A 339 34.47 -31.79 -4.21
N PRO A 340 35.35 -32.70 -4.66
CA PRO A 340 35.36 -33.07 -6.07
C PRO A 340 33.99 -33.69 -6.40
N ALA A 341 33.34 -33.13 -7.40
CA ALA A 341 32.08 -33.66 -7.94
C ALA A 341 32.25 -35.15 -8.17
N THR A 342 31.50 -35.97 -7.47
CA THR A 342 31.43 -37.43 -7.68
C THR A 342 30.92 -37.62 -9.09
N GLU A 343 31.82 -38.02 -10.03
CA GLU A 343 31.44 -38.49 -11.34
C GLU A 343 30.49 -39.69 -11.17
N THR A 344 29.23 -39.46 -11.48
CA THR A 344 28.24 -40.54 -11.60
C THR A 344 28.58 -41.30 -12.85
N GLU A 345 29.21 -42.48 -12.68
CA GLU A 345 29.41 -43.44 -13.75
C GLU A 345 28.08 -43.69 -14.47
N GLN A 346 28.04 -43.38 -15.76
CA GLN A 346 26.96 -43.80 -16.66
C GLN A 346 27.02 -45.34 -16.85
N PRO A 347 25.91 -46.06 -16.67
CA PRO A 347 25.84 -47.42 -17.15
C PRO A 347 25.69 -47.41 -18.68
N SER A 348 26.59 -48.07 -19.32
CA SER A 348 26.58 -48.34 -20.76
C SER A 348 25.28 -49.04 -21.20
N THR A 349 24.72 -48.50 -22.27
CA THR A 349 23.62 -49.07 -23.05
C THR A 349 24.05 -50.36 -23.75
N ASP A 350 23.21 -51.38 -23.64
CA ASP A 350 23.02 -52.34 -24.75
C ASP A 350 21.52 -52.61 -24.96
N THR A 351 21.25 -52.70 -26.21
CA THR A 351 20.09 -52.65 -27.05
C THR A 351 19.11 -53.82 -26.82
N GLU A 352 17.88 -53.60 -27.08
CA GLU A 352 16.89 -54.27 -27.97
C GLU A 352 15.50 -54.48 -27.36
N GLY A 353 14.51 -54.01 -28.10
CA GLY A 353 13.35 -54.81 -28.41
C GLY A 353 12.00 -54.47 -27.79
N SER A 354 11.22 -53.66 -28.51
CA SER A 354 9.85 -54.00 -28.90
C SER A 354 8.67 -53.98 -27.93
N THR A 355 7.70 -53.19 -28.32
CA THR A 355 6.22 -53.37 -28.30
C THR A 355 5.38 -53.13 -27.07
N GLN A 356 4.56 -52.09 -27.26
CA GLN A 356 3.08 -51.98 -27.02
C GLN A 356 2.46 -52.35 -25.66
N SER A 357 1.80 -51.48 -25.10
CA SER A 357 0.34 -51.28 -24.95
C SER A 357 -0.13 -50.90 -23.56
N THR A 358 -0.91 -49.84 -23.57
CA THR A 358 -2.19 -49.58 -22.87
C THR A 358 -2.35 -49.68 -21.36
N GLU A 359 -2.84 -48.59 -20.87
CA GLU A 359 -3.96 -48.39 -19.94
C GLU A 359 -3.79 -48.39 -18.42
N LYS A 360 -4.31 -47.29 -17.93
CA LYS A 360 -5.21 -47.07 -16.78
C LYS A 360 -4.65 -46.87 -15.37
N SER A 361 -4.87 -45.64 -14.97
CA SER A 361 -5.52 -45.17 -13.72
C SER A 361 -5.16 -45.82 -12.40
N THR A 362 -4.80 -45.04 -11.42
CA THR A 362 -5.68 -44.75 -10.27
C THR A 362 -5.03 -43.70 -9.33
N GLU A 363 -5.87 -42.77 -8.93
CA GLU A 363 -5.69 -41.80 -7.83
C GLU A 363 -5.25 -42.47 -6.53
N GLN A 364 -4.42 -41.78 -5.76
CA GLN A 364 -4.63 -41.75 -4.33
C GLN A 364 -4.00 -40.50 -3.71
N SER A 365 -4.90 -39.67 -3.17
CA SER A 365 -4.74 -38.57 -2.25
C SER A 365 -3.93 -38.96 -1.01
N SER A 366 -3.09 -38.04 -0.53
CA SER A 366 -2.76 -37.99 0.89
C SER A 366 -2.83 -36.56 1.40
N GLU A 367 -3.90 -36.28 2.10
CA GLU A 367 -4.05 -35.13 3.00
C GLU A 367 -2.97 -35.18 4.06
N LYS A 368 -2.36 -34.03 4.30
CA LYS A 368 -1.68 -33.75 5.55
C LYS A 368 -2.19 -32.42 6.11
N SER A 369 -3.06 -32.57 7.09
CA SER A 369 -3.55 -31.53 7.98
C SER A 369 -2.39 -30.87 8.73
N LEU A 370 -2.35 -29.54 8.71
CA LEU A 370 -1.63 -28.73 9.69
C LEU A 370 -2.64 -27.93 10.52
N SER A 371 -2.92 -28.47 11.70
CA SER A 371 -3.59 -27.76 12.77
C SER A 371 -2.53 -27.00 13.57
N GLY A 372 -2.75 -25.70 13.79
CA GLY A 372 -1.90 -24.89 14.65
C GLY A 372 -2.40 -23.44 14.71
N ALA A 373 -3.64 -23.26 15.20
CA ALA A 373 -4.15 -21.93 15.55
C ALA A 373 -3.61 -21.56 16.94
N GLY A 374 -2.62 -20.67 17.00
CA GLY A 374 -2.26 -19.95 18.19
C GLY A 374 -3.07 -18.66 18.31
N THR A 375 -4.01 -18.66 19.26
CA THR A 375 -4.73 -17.44 19.66
C THR A 375 -3.81 -16.52 20.43
N ALA A 376 -3.36 -15.43 19.79
CA ALA A 376 -2.80 -14.29 20.50
C ALA A 376 -3.93 -13.30 20.78
N THR A 377 -4.30 -13.17 22.03
CA THR A 377 -5.23 -12.15 22.53
C THR A 377 -4.52 -10.81 22.53
N ASP A 378 -4.96 -9.92 21.63
CA ASP A 378 -4.54 -8.52 21.59
C ASP A 378 -5.37 -7.73 22.63
N GLN A 379 -4.72 -7.31 23.71
CA GLN A 379 -5.31 -6.47 24.78
C GLN A 379 -5.01 -4.98 24.63
N SER A 380 -4.67 -4.48 23.45
CA SER A 380 -4.27 -3.08 23.26
C SER A 380 -5.28 -2.19 22.53
N VAL A 381 -6.49 -2.65 22.22
CA VAL A 381 -7.47 -1.86 21.45
C VAL A 381 -8.61 -1.26 22.31
N GLU A 382 -8.67 -1.55 23.61
CA GLU A 382 -9.85 -1.17 24.45
C GLU A 382 -9.79 0.23 25.09
N ASN A 383 -8.75 1.05 24.88
CA ASN A 383 -8.63 2.35 25.58
C ASN A 383 -8.90 3.60 24.75
N ALA A 384 -9.45 3.49 23.56
CA ALA A 384 -9.71 4.66 22.70
C ALA A 384 -11.20 4.99 22.42
N VAL A 385 -12.17 4.24 22.93
CA VAL A 385 -13.59 4.41 22.54
C VAL A 385 -14.57 4.79 23.67
N ASN A 386 -14.14 4.89 24.92
CA ASN A 386 -15.07 5.23 26.01
C ASN A 386 -14.61 6.44 26.83
N THR A 387 -14.77 7.64 26.26
CA THR A 387 -14.92 8.85 27.07
C THR A 387 -16.29 9.45 26.74
N PRO A 388 -17.27 9.47 27.67
CA PRO A 388 -18.52 10.13 27.41
C PRO A 388 -18.31 11.64 27.42
N LEU A 389 -18.76 12.30 26.36
CA LEU A 389 -18.92 13.76 26.33
C LEU A 389 -19.95 14.14 27.41
N THR A 390 -19.50 14.65 28.52
CA THR A 390 -20.35 15.38 29.45
C THR A 390 -20.61 16.76 28.87
N GLN A 391 -21.87 17.01 28.57
CA GLN A 391 -22.41 18.35 28.31
C GLN A 391 -22.17 19.25 29.54
N ASN A 392 -21.58 20.40 29.29
CA ASN A 392 -21.87 21.68 29.94
C ASN A 392 -21.60 22.79 28.93
#